data_51cd5f23e25f7d119315cb0fa5a8b883
#
_entry.id   51cd5f23e25f7d119315cb0fa5a8b883
#
_cell.length_a   1.000
_cell.length_b   1.000
_cell.length_c   1.000
_cell.angle_alpha   90.00
_cell.angle_beta   90.00
_cell.angle_gamma   90.00
#
_symmetry.space_group_name_H-M   'P 1'
#
loop_
_entity.id
_entity.type
_entity.pdbx_description
1 polymer ?
#
loop_
_entity_poly.entity_id
_entity_poly.type
_entity_poly.pdbx_seq_one_letter_code
_entity_poly.pdbx_strand_id
1 'polypeptide(L)'
;MDLNGDGRTDIVSGSWPGQIYWFQRKANGSYAAAEMIKRYGTNLYVGSAAAPAVADWDGDGDLDLLIGTIDGFVHYLKNEGSKSAYVFKAAEKLKAGDNIIKTASGDAGPCVADWDGDGKLDLLLGIGAGGVQWCRRLATDKLDSPQTLVAAPEREASKKSFDNPKAPGTRTKVCVADWNGDGKQDLLVGDFWVGTSARTCHGWVWVYLRESSATAAVGK
;
A
#
# COMPACT_ATOMS: atom_id res chain seq x y z
N MET A 1 1.31 2.40 -13.14
CA MET A 1 0.23 1.55 -13.66
C MET A 1 -0.37 2.18 -14.91
N ASP A 2 -0.98 1.41 -15.78
CA ASP A 2 -1.62 1.89 -17.01
C ASP A 2 -3.13 1.77 -16.83
N LEU A 3 -3.78 2.86 -16.38
CA LEU A 3 -5.20 2.84 -16.01
C LEU A 3 -6.14 2.96 -17.22
N ASN A 4 -5.64 3.39 -18.38
CA ASN A 4 -6.40 3.54 -19.60
C ASN A 4 -6.00 2.58 -20.74
N GLY A 5 -5.07 1.66 -20.48
CA GLY A 5 -4.64 0.65 -21.44
C GLY A 5 -3.86 1.18 -22.63
N ASP A 6 -3.22 2.36 -22.50
CA ASP A 6 -2.49 3.00 -23.59
C ASP A 6 -0.99 2.63 -23.66
N GLY A 7 -0.55 1.72 -22.79
CA GLY A 7 0.83 1.23 -22.70
C GLY A 7 1.78 2.15 -21.92
N ARG A 8 1.30 3.20 -21.27
CA ARG A 8 2.11 4.16 -20.50
C ARG A 8 1.76 4.13 -19.01
N THR A 9 2.78 4.23 -18.18
CA THR A 9 2.57 4.20 -16.71
C THR A 9 2.06 5.53 -16.19
N ASP A 10 0.83 5.56 -15.72
CA ASP A 10 0.16 6.69 -15.06
C ASP A 10 0.51 6.80 -13.59
N ILE A 11 0.08 7.91 -12.96
CA ILE A 11 0.12 8.11 -11.51
C ILE A 11 -1.30 8.18 -10.96
N VAL A 12 -1.58 7.45 -9.89
CA VAL A 12 -2.79 7.60 -9.06
C VAL A 12 -2.36 8.10 -7.68
N SER A 13 -3.02 9.15 -7.21
CA SER A 13 -2.72 9.79 -5.92
C SER A 13 -3.99 10.03 -5.13
N GLY A 14 -3.94 9.77 -3.84
CA GLY A 14 -4.99 10.16 -2.92
C GLY A 14 -4.74 11.53 -2.31
N SER A 15 -5.75 12.05 -1.66
CA SER A 15 -5.71 13.36 -0.99
C SER A 15 -6.18 13.28 0.46
N TRP A 16 -5.85 14.32 1.23
CA TRP A 16 -6.30 14.42 2.62
C TRP A 16 -7.83 14.41 2.77
N PRO A 17 -8.61 15.15 1.94
CA PRO A 17 -10.07 15.07 1.99
C PRO A 17 -10.68 13.77 1.46
N GLY A 18 -9.90 12.88 0.83
CA GLY A 18 -10.35 11.58 0.37
C GLY A 18 -10.67 11.45 -1.12
N GLN A 19 -10.33 12.48 -1.93
CA GLN A 19 -10.40 12.35 -3.38
C GLN A 19 -9.26 11.50 -3.90
N ILE A 20 -9.49 10.81 -5.01
CA ILE A 20 -8.49 10.07 -5.75
C ILE A 20 -8.28 10.77 -7.09
N TYR A 21 -7.03 11.06 -7.41
CA TYR A 21 -6.61 11.74 -8.63
C TYR A 21 -5.82 10.81 -9.52
N TRP A 22 -6.04 10.95 -10.82
CA TRP A 22 -5.30 10.29 -11.88
C TRP A 22 -4.57 11.32 -12.73
N PHE A 23 -3.29 11.02 -13.01
CA PHE A 23 -2.41 11.81 -13.87
C PHE A 23 -1.99 10.90 -15.01
N GLN A 24 -2.60 11.08 -16.16
CA GLN A 24 -2.30 10.30 -17.35
C GLN A 24 -0.91 10.66 -17.92
N ARG A 25 -0.10 9.66 -18.22
CA ARG A 25 1.19 9.87 -18.89
C ARG A 25 1.00 10.10 -20.37
N LYS A 26 1.54 11.21 -20.90
CA LYS A 26 1.51 11.56 -22.32
C LYS A 26 2.63 10.86 -23.09
N ALA A 27 2.50 10.78 -24.43
CA ALA A 27 3.52 10.20 -25.31
C ALA A 27 4.90 10.88 -25.22
N ASN A 28 4.95 12.18 -24.85
CA ASN A 28 6.19 12.93 -24.65
C ASN A 28 6.83 12.70 -23.27
N GLY A 29 6.28 11.80 -22.41
CA GLY A 29 6.77 11.47 -21.08
C GLY A 29 6.29 12.39 -19.97
N SER A 30 5.65 13.53 -20.28
CA SER A 30 5.02 14.39 -19.26
C SER A 30 3.68 13.83 -18.81
N TYR A 31 3.11 14.41 -17.72
CA TYR A 31 1.79 14.04 -17.23
C TYR A 31 0.74 15.09 -17.61
N ALA A 32 -0.50 14.64 -17.81
CA ALA A 32 -1.65 15.52 -17.96
C ALA A 32 -1.98 16.21 -16.63
N ALA A 33 -2.87 17.22 -16.67
CA ALA A 33 -3.46 17.77 -15.45
C ALA A 33 -4.20 16.67 -14.67
N ALA A 34 -4.21 16.81 -13.34
CA ALA A 34 -4.92 15.86 -12.48
C ALA A 34 -6.42 15.82 -12.83
N GLU A 35 -6.94 14.62 -12.99
CA GLU A 35 -8.38 14.35 -13.08
C GLU A 35 -8.84 13.57 -11.84
N MET A 36 -9.99 13.94 -11.27
CA MET A 36 -10.57 13.13 -10.21
C MET A 36 -11.14 11.85 -10.78
N ILE A 37 -10.77 10.72 -10.19
CA ILE A 37 -11.39 9.43 -10.52
C ILE A 37 -12.87 9.51 -10.12
N LYS A 38 -13.72 9.01 -11.01
CA LYS A 38 -15.17 9.02 -10.85
C LYS A 38 -15.70 7.62 -10.60
N ARG A 39 -16.75 7.54 -9.82
CA ARG A 39 -17.60 6.36 -9.66
C ARG A 39 -19.00 6.69 -10.15
N TYR A 40 -19.47 5.98 -11.15
CA TYR A 40 -20.79 6.24 -11.80
C TYR A 40 -21.00 7.73 -12.15
N GLY A 41 -19.95 8.37 -12.71
CA GLY A 41 -20.02 9.77 -13.14
C GLY A 41 -19.86 10.81 -12.04
N THR A 42 -19.82 10.43 -10.75
CA THR A 42 -19.57 11.32 -9.61
C THR A 42 -18.15 11.17 -9.09
N ASN A 43 -17.58 12.23 -8.53
CA ASN A 43 -16.24 12.18 -7.94
C ASN A 43 -16.17 11.13 -6.83
N LEU A 44 -15.10 10.33 -6.84
CA LEU A 44 -14.89 9.29 -5.85
C LEU A 44 -14.34 9.88 -4.55
N TYR A 45 -15.03 9.58 -3.45
CA TYR A 45 -14.60 9.85 -2.08
C TYR A 45 -14.71 8.56 -1.28
N VAL A 46 -13.64 8.15 -0.62
CA VAL A 46 -13.63 6.89 0.16
C VAL A 46 -13.47 7.14 1.66
N GLY A 47 -12.69 8.15 2.03
CA GLY A 47 -12.38 8.49 3.42
C GLY A 47 -11.12 9.35 3.47
N SER A 48 -10.91 10.10 4.57
CA SER A 48 -9.79 11.03 4.69
C SER A 48 -8.42 10.35 4.64
N ALA A 49 -7.41 11.11 4.22
CA ALA A 49 -6.03 10.67 4.02
C ALA A 49 -5.94 9.41 3.14
N ALA A 50 -6.65 9.45 2.01
CA ALA A 50 -6.72 8.34 1.07
C ALA A 50 -5.33 7.95 0.54
N ALA A 51 -5.00 6.66 0.64
CA ALA A 51 -3.76 6.07 0.15
C ALA A 51 -4.10 4.96 -0.85
N PRO A 52 -4.09 5.25 -2.16
CA PRO A 52 -4.45 4.25 -3.18
C PRO A 52 -3.29 3.30 -3.48
N ALA A 53 -3.62 2.02 -3.62
CA ALA A 53 -2.88 1.02 -4.36
C ALA A 53 -3.74 0.55 -5.53
N VAL A 54 -3.11 0.16 -6.64
CA VAL A 54 -3.80 -0.26 -7.86
C VAL A 54 -3.20 -1.57 -8.35
N ALA A 55 -4.05 -2.55 -8.58
CA ALA A 55 -3.68 -3.87 -9.06
C ALA A 55 -4.89 -4.54 -9.71
N ASP A 56 -4.65 -5.53 -10.55
CA ASP A 56 -5.66 -6.51 -10.95
C ASP A 56 -5.91 -7.44 -9.74
N TRP A 57 -6.79 -6.97 -8.84
CA TRP A 57 -6.93 -7.60 -7.52
C TRP A 57 -7.71 -8.90 -7.56
N ASP A 58 -8.67 -9.05 -8.44
CA ASP A 58 -9.47 -10.29 -8.55
C ASP A 58 -9.04 -11.19 -9.72
N GLY A 59 -8.05 -10.78 -10.52
CA GLY A 59 -7.47 -11.57 -11.59
C GLY A 59 -8.31 -11.58 -12.87
N ASP A 60 -9.21 -10.59 -13.07
CA ASP A 60 -10.03 -10.49 -14.28
C ASP A 60 -9.33 -9.75 -15.44
N GLY A 61 -8.16 -9.21 -15.18
CA GLY A 61 -7.30 -8.52 -16.13
C GLY A 61 -7.47 -7.00 -16.15
N ASP A 62 -8.37 -6.44 -15.36
CA ASP A 62 -8.62 -5.00 -15.23
C ASP A 62 -8.02 -4.47 -13.93
N LEU A 63 -7.63 -3.19 -13.89
CA LEU A 63 -7.03 -2.62 -12.68
C LEU A 63 -8.10 -2.12 -11.70
N ASP A 64 -8.02 -2.62 -10.49
CA ASP A 64 -8.85 -2.26 -9.34
C ASP A 64 -8.18 -1.23 -8.43
N LEU A 65 -8.93 -0.67 -7.48
CA LEU A 65 -8.41 0.23 -6.44
C LEU A 65 -8.54 -0.38 -5.05
N LEU A 66 -7.42 -0.38 -4.31
CA LEU A 66 -7.39 -0.62 -2.87
C LEU A 66 -7.03 0.69 -2.19
N ILE A 67 -7.90 1.24 -1.36
CA ILE A 67 -7.70 2.56 -0.77
C ILE A 67 -7.68 2.46 0.75
N GLY A 68 -6.51 2.72 1.32
CA GLY A 68 -6.37 2.90 2.77
C GLY A 68 -6.84 4.28 3.21
N THR A 69 -7.36 4.39 4.43
CA THR A 69 -7.92 5.62 4.99
C THR A 69 -7.42 5.87 6.41
N ILE A 70 -7.57 7.11 6.89
CA ILE A 70 -7.08 7.54 8.22
C ILE A 70 -7.71 6.76 9.39
N ASP A 71 -8.92 6.25 9.23
CA ASP A 71 -9.61 5.42 10.22
C ASP A 71 -9.10 3.96 10.26
N GLY A 72 -8.15 3.63 9.39
CA GLY A 72 -7.43 2.37 9.36
C GLY A 72 -8.06 1.26 8.52
N PHE A 73 -9.13 1.55 7.81
CA PHE A 73 -9.73 0.58 6.90
C PHE A 73 -9.02 0.57 5.55
N VAL A 74 -9.13 -0.57 4.87
CA VAL A 74 -8.80 -0.71 3.45
C VAL A 74 -10.09 -0.96 2.69
N HIS A 75 -10.36 -0.11 1.72
CA HIS A 75 -11.53 -0.18 0.85
C HIS A 75 -11.12 -0.75 -0.49
N TYR A 76 -11.89 -1.72 -0.96
CA TYR A 76 -11.76 -2.30 -2.29
C TYR A 76 -12.83 -1.74 -3.21
N LEU A 77 -12.42 -1.30 -4.38
CA LEU A 77 -13.30 -0.86 -5.46
C LEU A 77 -12.97 -1.68 -6.70
N LYS A 78 -13.81 -2.67 -6.97
CA LYS A 78 -13.70 -3.47 -8.20
C LYS A 78 -13.97 -2.59 -9.42
N ASN A 79 -13.14 -2.76 -10.44
CA ASN A 79 -13.40 -2.23 -11.77
C ASN A 79 -14.32 -3.22 -12.52
N GLU A 80 -15.52 -2.80 -12.88
CA GLU A 80 -16.45 -3.58 -13.71
C GLU A 80 -16.43 -3.10 -15.17
N GLY A 81 -15.52 -2.25 -15.53
CA GLY A 81 -15.35 -1.70 -16.87
C GLY A 81 -14.45 -2.54 -17.76
N SER A 82 -13.31 -1.97 -18.12
CA SER A 82 -12.27 -2.63 -18.91
C SER A 82 -10.92 -1.97 -18.68
N LYS A 83 -9.84 -2.58 -19.20
CA LYS A 83 -8.47 -2.00 -19.18
C LYS A 83 -8.37 -0.56 -19.69
N SER A 84 -9.26 -0.15 -20.58
CA SER A 84 -9.21 1.17 -21.22
C SER A 84 -10.31 2.11 -20.75
N ALA A 85 -11.30 1.63 -19.99
CA ALA A 85 -12.46 2.41 -19.55
C ALA A 85 -12.97 1.88 -18.20
N TYR A 86 -12.38 2.36 -17.12
CA TYR A 86 -12.72 1.92 -15.78
C TYR A 86 -14.14 2.34 -15.37
N VAL A 87 -14.83 1.46 -14.66
CA VAL A 87 -16.12 1.69 -13.97
C VAL A 87 -16.05 1.09 -12.58
N PHE A 88 -15.71 1.89 -11.58
CA PHE A 88 -15.56 1.39 -10.21
C PHE A 88 -16.89 1.17 -9.50
N LYS A 89 -17.03 0.01 -8.87
CA LYS A 89 -18.10 -0.32 -7.92
C LYS A 89 -18.08 0.55 -6.67
N ALA A 90 -19.13 0.37 -5.85
CA ALA A 90 -19.15 0.88 -4.48
C ALA A 90 -17.97 0.32 -3.69
N ALA A 91 -17.35 1.19 -2.88
CA ALA A 91 -16.25 0.77 -2.01
C ALA A 91 -16.74 -0.23 -0.95
N GLU A 92 -16.08 -1.36 -0.85
CA GLU A 92 -16.29 -2.37 0.18
C GLU A 92 -15.08 -2.46 1.08
N LYS A 93 -15.29 -2.62 2.39
CA LYS A 93 -14.16 -2.83 3.32
C LYS A 93 -13.59 -4.23 3.14
N LEU A 94 -12.29 -4.33 2.91
CA LEU A 94 -11.60 -5.62 2.82
C LEU A 94 -11.69 -6.39 4.13
N LYS A 95 -11.74 -7.72 4.00
CA LYS A 95 -11.77 -8.67 5.11
C LYS A 95 -10.59 -9.64 5.04
N ALA A 96 -10.13 -10.08 6.21
CA ALA A 96 -9.26 -11.23 6.40
C ALA A 96 -10.07 -12.30 7.15
N GLY A 97 -10.39 -13.39 6.48
CA GLY A 97 -11.44 -14.30 6.94
C GLY A 97 -12.78 -13.54 7.09
N ASP A 98 -13.42 -13.67 8.24
CA ASP A 98 -14.70 -12.98 8.52
C ASP A 98 -14.51 -11.56 9.11
N ASN A 99 -13.30 -11.16 9.44
CA ASN A 99 -13.03 -9.90 10.11
C ASN A 99 -12.67 -8.78 9.11
N ILE A 100 -13.26 -7.59 9.28
CA ILE A 100 -12.86 -6.42 8.53
C ILE A 100 -11.42 -6.05 8.92
N ILE A 101 -10.56 -5.85 7.92
CA ILE A 101 -9.19 -5.38 8.13
C ILE A 101 -9.24 -3.95 8.66
N LYS A 102 -8.63 -3.76 9.83
CA LYS A 102 -8.46 -2.45 10.44
C LYS A 102 -7.08 -2.35 11.09
N THR A 103 -6.27 -1.41 10.64
CA THR A 103 -4.92 -1.20 11.16
C THR A 103 -4.94 -0.57 12.56
N ALA A 104 -3.98 -0.93 13.40
CA ALA A 104 -3.80 -0.32 14.70
C ALA A 104 -3.43 1.17 14.56
N SER A 105 -4.09 2.02 15.33
CA SER A 105 -3.94 3.49 15.32
C SER A 105 -4.29 4.15 13.98
N GLY A 106 -5.10 3.47 13.15
CA GLY A 106 -5.58 4.02 11.89
C GLY A 106 -4.52 4.10 10.77
N ASP A 107 -4.75 4.98 9.80
CA ASP A 107 -3.82 5.40 8.73
C ASP A 107 -3.28 4.23 7.89
N ALA A 108 -4.19 3.42 7.33
CA ALA A 108 -3.83 2.30 6.48
C ALA A 108 -3.08 2.76 5.21
N GLY A 109 -1.99 2.07 4.89
CA GLY A 109 -1.21 2.28 3.66
C GLY A 109 -1.05 0.98 2.90
N PRO A 110 -2.00 0.60 2.03
CA PRO A 110 -1.94 -0.65 1.30
C PRO A 110 -0.86 -0.64 0.22
N CYS A 111 -0.23 -1.79 0.04
CA CYS A 111 0.60 -2.15 -1.09
C CYS A 111 0.22 -3.57 -1.52
N VAL A 112 0.22 -3.83 -2.82
CA VAL A 112 -0.13 -5.12 -3.39
C VAL A 112 1.08 -5.71 -4.09
N ALA A 113 1.45 -6.93 -3.71
CA ALA A 113 2.55 -7.67 -4.32
C ALA A 113 2.38 -9.18 -4.05
N ASP A 114 2.92 -10.03 -4.91
CA ASP A 114 3.13 -11.44 -4.60
C ASP A 114 4.32 -11.55 -3.64
N TRP A 115 4.03 -11.44 -2.33
CA TRP A 115 5.08 -11.33 -1.32
C TRP A 115 5.77 -12.66 -1.04
N ASP A 116 5.06 -13.78 -1.07
CA ASP A 116 5.65 -15.08 -0.79
C ASP A 116 6.05 -15.89 -2.04
N GLY A 117 5.80 -15.36 -3.24
CA GLY A 117 6.17 -15.98 -4.52
C GLY A 117 5.25 -17.12 -4.94
N ASP A 118 4.00 -17.16 -4.44
CA ASP A 118 3.04 -18.22 -4.77
C ASP A 118 2.20 -17.91 -6.02
N GLY A 119 2.47 -16.78 -6.67
CA GLY A 119 1.79 -16.32 -7.89
C GLY A 119 0.49 -15.56 -7.62
N LYS A 120 0.13 -15.30 -6.36
CA LYS A 120 -1.04 -14.52 -5.98
C LYS A 120 -0.64 -13.18 -5.37
N LEU A 121 -1.46 -12.17 -5.62
CA LEU A 121 -1.22 -10.85 -5.06
C LEU A 121 -1.67 -10.78 -3.61
N ASP A 122 -0.73 -10.58 -2.70
CA ASP A 122 -0.96 -10.35 -1.28
C ASP A 122 -1.24 -8.88 -0.96
N LEU A 123 -1.72 -8.63 0.26
CA LEU A 123 -1.88 -7.28 0.80
C LEU A 123 -0.86 -7.00 1.89
N LEU A 124 0.04 -6.03 1.65
CA LEU A 124 0.91 -5.47 2.66
C LEU A 124 0.33 -4.14 3.15
N LEU A 125 0.46 -3.89 4.45
CA LEU A 125 -0.14 -2.72 5.09
C LEU A 125 0.89 -1.98 5.94
N GLY A 126 1.19 -0.74 5.57
CA GLY A 126 1.72 0.23 6.52
C GLY A 126 0.61 0.67 7.47
N ILE A 127 0.93 0.88 8.75
CA ILE A 127 -0.06 1.13 9.79
C ILE A 127 0.22 2.41 10.60
N GLY A 128 -0.83 3.02 11.14
CA GLY A 128 -0.72 4.26 11.89
C GLY A 128 0.17 4.18 13.12
N ALA A 129 0.22 3.03 13.80
CA ALA A 129 1.10 2.77 14.93
C ALA A 129 2.60 2.66 14.54
N GLY A 130 2.90 2.55 13.26
CA GLY A 130 4.20 2.16 12.71
C GLY A 130 4.30 0.66 12.44
N GLY A 131 5.34 0.28 11.69
CA GLY A 131 5.52 -1.12 11.28
C GLY A 131 4.73 -1.51 10.04
N VAL A 132 4.78 -2.79 9.69
CA VAL A 132 4.14 -3.36 8.49
C VAL A 132 3.47 -4.68 8.83
N GLN A 133 2.27 -4.86 8.32
CA GLN A 133 1.54 -6.12 8.36
C GLN A 133 1.41 -6.72 6.96
N TRP A 134 1.23 -8.02 6.89
CA TRP A 134 1.00 -8.80 5.68
C TRP A 134 -0.22 -9.70 5.85
N CYS A 135 -1.13 -9.62 4.91
CA CYS A 135 -2.27 -10.52 4.76
C CYS A 135 -2.02 -11.37 3.52
N ARG A 136 -1.67 -12.63 3.72
CA ARG A 136 -1.45 -13.59 2.63
C ARG A 136 -2.74 -13.86 1.89
N ARG A 137 -2.67 -13.93 0.55
CA ARG A 137 -3.82 -14.37 -0.24
C ARG A 137 -3.89 -15.89 -0.28
N LEU A 138 -4.99 -16.42 0.22
CA LEU A 138 -5.28 -17.87 0.18
C LEU A 138 -6.04 -18.25 -1.08
N ALA A 139 -7.01 -17.43 -1.51
CA ALA A 139 -7.81 -17.58 -2.72
C ALA A 139 -8.21 -16.17 -3.22
N THR A 140 -8.84 -16.07 -4.40
CA THR A 140 -9.21 -14.80 -5.04
C THR A 140 -9.95 -13.83 -4.11
N ASP A 141 -10.83 -14.35 -3.27
CA ASP A 141 -11.67 -13.58 -2.34
C ASP A 141 -11.29 -13.78 -0.86
N LYS A 142 -10.15 -14.43 -0.58
CA LYS A 142 -9.79 -14.85 0.78
C LYS A 142 -8.37 -14.45 1.15
N LEU A 143 -8.26 -13.55 2.13
CA LEU A 143 -7.01 -13.21 2.81
C LEU A 143 -6.90 -13.93 4.15
N ASP A 144 -5.68 -14.27 4.53
CA ASP A 144 -5.34 -14.73 5.88
C ASP A 144 -5.29 -13.54 6.85
N SER A 145 -5.35 -13.84 8.13
CA SER A 145 -5.23 -12.85 9.20
C SER A 145 -3.90 -12.09 9.10
N PRO A 146 -3.88 -10.77 9.42
CA PRO A 146 -2.67 -9.97 9.33
C PRO A 146 -1.53 -10.53 10.19
N GLN A 147 -0.37 -10.74 9.60
CA GLN A 147 0.87 -11.12 10.25
C GLN A 147 1.81 -9.92 10.30
N THR A 148 2.56 -9.74 11.38
CA THR A 148 3.53 -8.65 11.52
C THR A 148 4.81 -9.00 10.76
N LEU A 149 5.18 -8.20 9.75
CA LEU A 149 6.48 -8.26 9.08
C LEU A 149 7.51 -7.34 9.74
N VAL A 150 7.10 -6.12 10.06
CA VAL A 150 7.92 -5.14 10.78
C VAL A 150 7.14 -4.70 12.00
N ALA A 151 7.74 -4.87 13.17
CA ALA A 151 7.10 -4.47 14.43
C ALA A 151 6.95 -2.95 14.52
N ALA A 152 5.85 -2.49 15.09
CA ALA A 152 5.70 -1.09 15.46
C ALA A 152 6.73 -0.73 16.55
N PRO A 153 7.29 0.50 16.54
CA PRO A 153 8.26 0.91 17.54
C PRO A 153 7.62 0.99 18.93
N GLU A 154 8.38 0.65 19.96
CA GLU A 154 7.94 0.88 21.34
C GLU A 154 7.74 2.37 21.59
N ARG A 155 6.65 2.73 22.28
CA ARG A 155 6.24 4.13 22.51
C ARG A 155 7.31 4.99 23.19
N GLU A 156 8.19 4.39 23.99
CA GLU A 156 9.28 5.09 24.67
C GLU A 156 10.52 5.28 23.78
N ALA A 157 10.80 4.35 22.88
CA ALA A 157 11.87 4.49 21.91
C ALA A 157 11.59 5.63 20.92
N SER A 158 10.32 5.87 20.60
CA SER A 158 9.89 6.94 19.70
C SER A 158 10.19 8.36 20.21
N LYS A 159 10.37 8.56 21.51
CA LYS A 159 10.61 9.87 22.11
C LYS A 159 12.09 10.26 22.22
N LYS A 160 13.03 9.33 22.07
CA LYS A 160 14.44 9.54 22.44
C LYS A 160 15.44 9.55 21.29
N SER A 161 15.07 9.28 20.06
CA SER A 161 16.05 9.10 18.99
C SER A 161 15.62 9.76 17.67
N PHE A 162 15.54 11.09 17.65
CA PHE A 162 15.36 11.86 16.42
C PHE A 162 16.57 11.75 15.49
N ASP A 163 17.78 11.67 16.04
CA ASP A 163 19.02 11.77 15.29
C ASP A 163 19.54 10.43 14.78
N ASN A 164 19.05 9.31 15.30
CA ASN A 164 19.40 7.97 14.86
C ASN A 164 18.31 6.94 15.21
N PRO A 165 17.19 6.94 14.51
CA PRO A 165 16.11 5.98 14.75
C PRO A 165 16.60 4.57 14.43
N LYS A 166 16.18 3.58 15.22
CA LYS A 166 16.50 2.15 15.04
C LYS A 166 15.35 1.35 14.41
N ALA A 167 14.21 1.97 14.22
CA ALA A 167 13.00 1.36 13.66
C ALA A 167 12.11 2.43 13.02
N PRO A 168 11.21 2.06 12.09
CA PRO A 168 10.27 3.00 11.49
C PRO A 168 9.43 3.72 12.54
N GLY A 169 9.11 4.98 12.27
CA GLY A 169 8.17 5.79 13.06
C GLY A 169 6.72 5.37 12.88
N THR A 170 5.81 6.34 13.02
CA THR A 170 4.38 6.15 12.84
C THR A 170 3.94 6.37 11.39
N ARG A 171 2.66 6.06 11.08
CA ARG A 171 2.02 6.31 9.78
C ARG A 171 2.82 5.75 8.61
N THR A 172 3.30 4.53 8.76
CA THR A 172 4.11 3.91 7.72
C THR A 172 3.35 3.72 6.42
N LYS A 173 4.07 3.87 5.31
CA LYS A 173 3.63 3.50 3.97
C LYS A 173 4.64 2.51 3.42
N VAL A 174 4.17 1.48 2.74
CA VAL A 174 5.00 0.37 2.29
C VAL A 174 5.00 0.29 0.77
N CYS A 175 6.15 -0.07 0.22
CA CYS A 175 6.33 -0.44 -1.18
C CYS A 175 7.19 -1.70 -1.25
N VAL A 176 6.95 -2.53 -2.24
CA VAL A 176 7.70 -3.75 -2.51
C VAL A 176 8.41 -3.61 -3.84
N ALA A 177 9.72 -3.88 -3.86
CA ALA A 177 10.54 -3.86 -5.06
C ALA A 177 11.80 -4.71 -4.84
N ASP A 178 12.38 -5.24 -5.90
CA ASP A 178 13.75 -5.76 -5.87
C ASP A 178 14.71 -4.57 -5.85
N TRP A 179 15.10 -4.15 -4.64
CA TRP A 179 15.90 -2.93 -4.43
C TRP A 179 17.38 -3.13 -4.78
N ASN A 180 17.91 -4.31 -4.50
CA ASN A 180 19.33 -4.63 -4.68
C ASN A 180 19.62 -5.40 -5.97
N GLY A 181 18.60 -5.80 -6.76
CA GLY A 181 18.73 -6.52 -8.02
C GLY A 181 19.06 -8.01 -7.84
N ASP A 182 18.73 -8.61 -6.68
CA ASP A 182 19.01 -10.02 -6.40
C ASP A 182 17.86 -10.97 -6.82
N GLY A 183 16.82 -10.45 -7.43
CA GLY A 183 15.64 -11.19 -7.89
C GLY A 183 14.60 -11.45 -6.82
N LYS A 184 14.78 -10.92 -5.60
CA LYS A 184 13.82 -11.04 -4.51
C LYS A 184 13.12 -9.71 -4.25
N GLN A 185 11.92 -9.80 -3.72
CA GLN A 185 11.18 -8.62 -3.33
C GLN A 185 11.62 -8.14 -1.95
N ASP A 186 12.14 -6.93 -1.90
CA ASP A 186 12.50 -6.22 -0.68
C ASP A 186 11.36 -5.31 -0.22
N LEU A 187 11.44 -4.84 1.04
CA LEU A 187 10.43 -3.98 1.62
C LEU A 187 10.99 -2.58 1.84
N LEU A 188 10.35 -1.58 1.23
CA LEU A 188 10.64 -0.18 1.46
C LEU A 188 9.53 0.40 2.33
N VAL A 189 9.91 1.01 3.46
CA VAL A 189 8.96 1.54 4.45
C VAL A 189 9.24 3.01 4.68
N GLY A 190 8.33 3.87 4.21
CA GLY A 190 8.34 5.28 4.58
C GLY A 190 7.65 5.48 5.91
N ASP A 191 8.10 6.42 6.73
CA ASP A 191 7.53 6.72 8.03
C ASP A 191 7.32 8.22 8.26
N PHE A 192 6.70 8.52 9.39
CA PHE A 192 6.50 9.88 9.86
C PHE A 192 6.84 9.98 11.34
N TRP A 193 7.63 10.98 11.68
CA TRP A 193 8.01 11.32 13.03
C TRP A 193 7.62 12.75 13.38
N VAL A 194 7.08 12.94 14.58
CA VAL A 194 6.84 14.28 15.16
C VAL A 194 7.89 14.52 16.23
N GLY A 195 8.67 15.58 16.06
CA GLY A 195 9.68 15.97 17.02
C GLY A 195 9.14 16.45 18.37
N THR A 196 10.05 16.58 19.33
CA THR A 196 9.75 17.12 20.67
C THR A 196 9.28 18.58 20.65
N SER A 197 9.61 19.33 19.59
CA SER A 197 9.01 20.64 19.31
C SER A 197 7.97 20.47 18.20
N ALA A 198 6.77 21.01 18.38
CA ALA A 198 5.63 20.90 17.45
C ALA A 198 5.89 21.45 16.01
N ARG A 199 7.13 21.81 15.68
CA ARG A 199 7.54 22.39 14.39
C ARG A 199 8.48 21.51 13.58
N THR A 200 8.92 20.38 14.10
CA THR A 200 9.83 19.49 13.38
C THR A 200 9.14 18.17 13.10
N CYS A 201 8.79 17.96 11.82
CA CYS A 201 8.34 16.67 11.32
C CYS A 201 9.46 16.09 10.45
N HIS A 202 9.75 14.81 10.61
CA HIS A 202 10.73 14.08 9.84
C HIS A 202 10.09 12.80 9.29
N GLY A 203 10.64 12.30 8.22
CA GLY A 203 10.33 10.99 7.67
C GLY A 203 11.60 10.33 7.16
N TRP A 204 11.65 9.03 7.25
CA TRP A 204 12.74 8.20 6.78
C TRP A 204 12.19 7.18 5.78
N VAL A 205 13.05 6.65 4.95
CA VAL A 205 12.79 5.47 4.14
C VAL A 205 13.71 4.36 4.63
N TRP A 206 13.11 3.29 5.10
CA TRP A 206 13.77 2.08 5.56
C TRP A 206 13.76 1.05 4.45
N VAL A 207 14.88 0.40 4.23
CA VAL A 207 14.98 -0.70 3.28
C VAL A 207 15.29 -1.98 4.06
N TYR A 208 14.40 -2.96 3.92
CA TYR A 208 14.56 -4.30 4.48
C TYR A 208 14.83 -5.25 3.32
N LEU A 209 16.09 -5.66 3.19
CA LEU A 209 16.49 -6.62 2.17
C LEU A 209 16.06 -8.02 2.59
N ARG A 210 15.46 -8.76 1.66
CA ARG A 210 15.09 -10.15 1.89
C ARG A 210 16.33 -11.02 1.77
N GLU A 211 16.76 -11.61 2.87
CA GLU A 211 17.87 -12.56 2.88
C GLU A 211 17.49 -13.86 2.16
N SER A 212 18.47 -14.52 1.54
CA SER A 212 18.31 -15.89 1.09
C SER A 212 18.10 -16.76 2.33
N SER A 213 17.06 -17.58 2.36
CA SER A 213 16.99 -18.65 3.36
C SER A 213 18.31 -19.42 3.25
N ALA A 214 19.14 -19.35 4.29
CA ALA A 214 20.31 -20.18 4.37
C ALA A 214 19.83 -21.64 4.28
N THR A 215 20.11 -22.31 3.19
CA THR A 215 19.97 -23.76 3.10
C THR A 215 20.79 -24.30 4.24
N ALA A 216 20.13 -24.87 5.25
CA ALA A 216 20.83 -25.60 6.29
C ALA A 216 21.73 -26.60 5.59
N ALA A 217 23.04 -26.35 5.64
CA ALA A 217 24.01 -27.30 5.14
C ALA A 217 23.83 -28.57 5.97
N VAL A 218 23.20 -29.56 5.38
CA VAL A 218 23.20 -30.92 5.93
C VAL A 218 24.63 -31.38 5.81
N GLY A 219 25.39 -31.22 6.91
CA GLY A 219 26.71 -31.79 7.05
C GLY A 219 26.62 -33.30 6.86
N LYS A 220 27.44 -33.80 5.94
CA LYS A 220 27.78 -35.24 5.81
C LYS A 220 28.72 -35.62 6.92
#